data_ded87789e37bd67615e755adda9c4274
#
_entry.id   ded87789e37bd67615e755adda9c4274
#
_cell.length_a   1.000
_cell.length_b   1.000
_cell.length_c   1.000
_cell.angle_alpha   90.00
_cell.angle_beta   90.00
_cell.angle_gamma   90.00
#
_symmetry.space_group_name_H-M   'P 1'
#
loop_
_entity.id
_entity.type
_entity.pdbx_description
1 polymer ?
#
loop_
_entity_poly.entity_id
_entity_poly.type
_entity_poly.pdbx_seq_one_letter_code
_entity_poly.pdbx_strand_id
1 'polypeptide(L)'
;MRLRGPSPSNGRCWSTLTVDSFEQACEKVAWDTQRWGIELFNRTLKSGCRVEDRQLGHGDRLQACLAIDMVVAWRIHHMTKLGREVPDLPADVYFDQDECQVLIAYEAKHRKRPADAPAPSLREAIRMVAKLGGFIGRKSDGEPGTETLWRGLLCLDGMTTGWRLASGP
;
A
#
# COMPACT_ATOMS: atom_id res chain seq x y z
N MET A 1 15.78 -0.41 25.63
CA MET A 1 15.56 -0.42 24.19
C MET A 1 15.03 0.96 23.81
N ARG A 2 15.84 1.85 23.24
CA ARG A 2 15.44 3.22 22.92
C ARG A 2 14.79 3.20 21.53
N LEU A 3 13.49 3.46 21.49
CA LEU A 3 12.78 3.73 20.25
C LEU A 3 13.33 5.07 19.68
N ARG A 4 14.02 5.01 18.55
CA ARG A 4 14.33 6.21 17.77
C ARG A 4 13.01 6.73 17.19
N GLY A 5 12.43 7.73 17.82
CA GLY A 5 11.37 8.52 17.23
C GLY A 5 11.87 9.22 15.94
N PRO A 6 10.96 9.59 15.04
CA PRO A 6 11.32 10.38 13.87
C PRO A 6 12.01 11.67 14.33
N SER A 7 13.07 12.08 13.59
CA SER A 7 13.76 13.34 13.83
C SER A 7 12.74 14.48 13.84
N PRO A 8 12.86 15.46 14.76
CA PRO A 8 11.94 16.57 14.79
C PRO A 8 12.08 17.35 13.49
N SER A 9 11.08 17.22 12.61
CA SER A 9 10.92 18.19 11.53
C SER A 9 10.60 19.53 12.18
N ASN A 10 11.31 20.60 11.82
CA ASN A 10 11.00 21.98 12.23
C ASN A 10 9.66 22.46 11.61
N GLY A 11 8.69 21.58 11.47
CA GLY A 11 7.38 21.89 10.96
C GLY A 11 6.59 22.74 11.96
N ARG A 12 6.15 23.91 11.52
CA ARG A 12 5.21 24.72 12.28
C ARG A 12 3.80 24.24 11.94
N CYS A 13 3.06 23.77 12.94
CA CYS A 13 1.64 23.49 12.82
C CYS A 13 0.87 24.79 13.08
N TRP A 14 0.04 25.22 12.12
CA TRP A 14 -0.82 26.39 12.26
C TRP A 14 -2.24 25.92 12.54
N SER A 15 -2.85 26.40 13.62
CA SER A 15 -4.23 26.09 13.98
C SER A 15 -4.97 27.39 14.27
N THR A 16 -6.24 27.48 13.86
CA THR A 16 -7.17 28.55 14.28
C THR A 16 -7.87 28.22 15.60
N LEU A 17 -7.62 27.02 16.13
CA LEU A 17 -8.17 26.58 17.41
C LEU A 17 -7.27 27.04 18.55
N THR A 18 -7.86 27.48 19.64
CA THR A 18 -7.14 27.79 20.87
C THR A 18 -6.55 26.51 21.46
N VAL A 19 -5.34 26.61 21.98
CA VAL A 19 -4.61 25.50 22.60
C VAL A 19 -4.19 25.97 23.99
N ASP A 20 -4.87 25.48 25.01
CA ASP A 20 -4.69 25.93 26.38
C ASP A 20 -3.92 24.92 27.24
N SER A 21 -3.66 23.72 26.73
CA SER A 21 -2.90 22.67 27.42
C SER A 21 -1.98 21.88 26.49
N PHE A 22 -0.98 21.22 27.09
CA PHE A 22 -0.08 20.35 26.38
C PHE A 22 -0.81 19.16 25.73
N GLU A 23 -1.82 18.61 26.41
CA GLU A 23 -2.64 17.51 25.86
C GLU A 23 -3.41 17.95 24.62
N GLN A 24 -4.01 19.15 24.65
CA GLN A 24 -4.66 19.73 23.47
C GLN A 24 -3.66 19.97 22.33
N ALA A 25 -2.44 20.41 22.63
CA ALA A 25 -1.39 20.55 21.63
C ALA A 25 -1.05 19.19 20.97
N CYS A 26 -0.89 18.14 21.76
CA CYS A 26 -0.64 16.79 21.27
C CYS A 26 -1.79 16.27 20.38
N GLU A 27 -3.04 16.53 20.79
CA GLU A 27 -4.21 16.17 20.00
C GLU A 27 -4.23 16.88 18.63
N LYS A 28 -3.93 18.17 18.58
CA LYS A 28 -3.88 18.93 17.33
C LYS A 28 -2.74 18.47 16.42
N VAL A 29 -1.59 18.13 16.98
CA VAL A 29 -0.47 17.51 16.25
C VAL A 29 -0.87 16.13 15.69
N ALA A 30 -1.61 15.34 16.47
CA ALA A 30 -2.13 14.05 16.00
C ALA A 30 -3.11 14.23 14.82
N TRP A 31 -3.99 15.22 14.88
CA TRP A 31 -4.89 15.54 13.75
C TRP A 31 -4.13 15.98 12.49
N ASP A 32 -3.10 16.82 12.64
CA ASP A 32 -2.26 17.23 11.51
C ASP A 32 -1.52 16.03 10.91
N THR A 33 -1.04 15.11 11.75
CA THR A 33 -0.42 13.86 11.29
C THR A 33 -1.39 13.00 10.49
N GLN A 34 -2.66 12.93 10.88
CA GLN A 34 -3.69 12.20 10.11
C GLN A 34 -3.99 12.86 8.76
N ARG A 35 -3.92 14.20 8.67
CA ARG A 35 -4.09 14.95 7.43
C ARG A 35 -3.06 14.55 6.36
N TRP A 36 -1.84 14.19 6.76
CA TRP A 36 -0.81 13.68 5.85
C TRP A 36 -1.22 12.40 5.10
N GLY A 37 -2.17 11.65 5.63
CA GLY A 37 -2.76 10.51 4.92
C GLY A 37 -3.41 10.92 3.59
N ILE A 38 -4.04 12.10 3.53
CA ILE A 38 -4.65 12.65 2.31
C ILE A 38 -3.58 12.97 1.27
N GLU A 39 -2.45 13.52 1.70
CA GLU A 39 -1.35 13.85 0.79
C GLU A 39 -0.71 12.58 0.20
N LEU A 40 -0.55 11.54 1.01
CA LEU A 40 -0.06 10.24 0.54
C LEU A 40 -1.05 9.60 -0.46
N PHE A 41 -2.35 9.66 -0.17
CA PHE A 41 -3.41 9.20 -1.06
C PHE A 41 -3.39 9.95 -2.41
N ASN A 42 -3.33 11.29 -2.37
CA ASN A 42 -3.24 12.12 -3.57
C ASN A 42 -1.97 11.83 -4.37
N ARG A 43 -0.83 11.61 -3.70
CA ARG A 43 0.41 11.20 -4.35
C ARG A 43 0.24 9.86 -5.07
N THR A 44 -0.44 8.90 -4.45
CA THR A 44 -0.72 7.61 -5.08
C THR A 44 -1.58 7.76 -6.32
N LEU A 45 -2.63 8.60 -6.28
CA LEU A 45 -3.46 8.92 -7.45
C LEU A 45 -2.64 9.57 -8.58
N LYS A 46 -1.80 10.55 -8.26
CA LYS A 46 -1.02 11.28 -9.27
C LYS A 46 0.12 10.44 -9.84
N SER A 47 0.93 9.85 -9.00
CA SER A 47 2.15 9.15 -9.43
C SER A 47 1.92 7.67 -9.73
N GLY A 48 1.05 7.01 -8.97
CA GLY A 48 0.70 5.60 -9.17
C GLY A 48 -0.29 5.43 -10.31
N CYS A 49 -1.48 5.96 -10.15
CA CYS A 49 -2.57 5.82 -11.13
C CYS A 49 -2.41 6.75 -12.34
N ARG A 50 -1.51 7.75 -12.28
CA ARG A 50 -1.23 8.71 -13.36
C ARG A 50 -2.49 9.40 -13.88
N VAL A 51 -3.37 9.80 -12.97
CA VAL A 51 -4.68 10.35 -13.32
C VAL A 51 -4.59 11.63 -14.15
N GLU A 52 -3.51 12.41 -13.99
CA GLU A 52 -3.26 13.65 -14.73
C GLU A 52 -2.87 13.40 -16.20
N ASP A 53 -2.34 12.21 -16.52
CA ASP A 53 -1.94 11.84 -17.89
C ASP A 53 -3.10 11.30 -18.73
N ARG A 54 -4.28 11.12 -18.12
CA ARG A 54 -5.42 10.53 -18.80
C ARG A 54 -6.13 11.54 -19.70
N GLN A 55 -6.13 11.25 -20.99
CA GLN A 55 -6.82 12.05 -22.02
C GLN A 55 -8.05 11.26 -22.50
N LEU A 56 -9.14 11.33 -21.75
CA LEU A 56 -10.40 10.69 -22.11
C LEU A 56 -11.34 11.76 -22.72
N GLY A 57 -11.81 11.54 -23.95
CA GLY A 57 -12.60 12.50 -24.71
C GLY A 57 -13.99 12.81 -24.14
N HIS A 58 -14.46 12.09 -23.11
CA HIS A 58 -15.78 12.27 -22.50
C HIS A 58 -15.67 12.33 -20.98
N GLY A 59 -16.39 13.30 -20.37
CA GLY A 59 -16.39 13.52 -18.92
C GLY A 59 -16.83 12.28 -18.10
N ASP A 60 -17.87 11.59 -18.57
CA ASP A 60 -18.38 10.39 -17.89
C ASP A 60 -17.34 9.26 -17.82
N ARG A 61 -16.57 9.08 -18.90
CA ARG A 61 -15.49 8.10 -18.92
C ARG A 61 -14.36 8.50 -17.98
N LEU A 62 -14.04 9.76 -17.90
CA LEU A 62 -13.04 10.28 -16.97
C LEU A 62 -13.49 10.07 -15.53
N GLN A 63 -14.76 10.35 -15.22
CA GLN A 63 -15.33 10.14 -13.89
C GLN A 63 -15.29 8.67 -13.47
N ALA A 64 -15.72 7.75 -14.34
CA ALA A 64 -15.66 6.31 -14.08
C ALA A 64 -14.21 5.83 -13.84
N CYS A 65 -13.28 6.30 -14.67
CA CYS A 65 -11.87 5.97 -14.53
C CYS A 65 -11.28 6.48 -13.20
N LEU A 66 -11.59 7.74 -12.83
CA LEU A 66 -11.15 8.32 -11.56
C LEU A 66 -11.71 7.55 -10.37
N ALA A 67 -12.98 7.11 -10.43
CA ALA A 67 -13.59 6.32 -9.37
C ALA A 67 -12.81 5.00 -9.13
N ILE A 68 -12.42 4.31 -10.21
CA ILE A 68 -11.61 3.09 -10.12
C ILE A 68 -10.22 3.42 -9.55
N ASP A 69 -9.57 4.45 -10.06
CA ASP A 69 -8.24 4.87 -9.59
C ASP A 69 -8.25 5.27 -8.10
N MET A 70 -9.33 5.89 -7.63
CA MET A 70 -9.51 6.21 -6.20
C MET A 70 -9.60 4.96 -5.33
N VAL A 71 -10.34 3.94 -5.76
CA VAL A 71 -10.43 2.65 -5.04
C VAL A 71 -9.05 1.99 -4.96
N VAL A 72 -8.31 1.98 -6.06
CA VAL A 72 -6.96 1.40 -6.09
C VAL A 72 -5.99 2.19 -5.21
N ALA A 73 -6.02 3.52 -5.27
CA ALA A 73 -5.18 4.37 -4.44
C ALA A 73 -5.49 4.16 -2.94
N TRP A 74 -6.78 4.01 -2.60
CA TRP A 74 -7.20 3.68 -1.24
C TRP A 74 -6.69 2.30 -0.82
N ARG A 75 -6.80 1.29 -1.68
CA ARG A 75 -6.29 -0.07 -1.41
C ARG A 75 -4.80 -0.04 -1.09
N ILE A 76 -4.00 0.68 -1.88
CA ILE A 76 -2.55 0.83 -1.65
C ILE A 76 -2.27 1.55 -0.32
N HIS A 77 -2.98 2.65 -0.07
CA HIS A 77 -2.83 3.42 1.18
C HIS A 77 -3.14 2.55 2.40
N HIS A 78 -4.28 1.86 2.38
CA HIS A 78 -4.73 0.99 3.47
C HIS A 78 -3.75 -0.17 3.70
N MET A 79 -3.33 -0.86 2.63
CA MET A 79 -2.34 -1.93 2.69
C MET A 79 -1.02 -1.44 3.30
N THR A 80 -0.53 -0.29 2.87
CA THR A 80 0.71 0.30 3.38
C THR A 80 0.60 0.64 4.86
N LYS A 81 -0.55 1.16 5.29
CA LYS A 81 -0.82 1.49 6.70
C LYS A 81 -0.86 0.23 7.55
N LEU A 82 -1.66 -0.75 7.17
CA LEU A 82 -1.78 -2.03 7.89
C LEU A 82 -0.42 -2.75 7.98
N GLY A 83 0.34 -2.80 6.90
CA GLY A 83 1.66 -3.43 6.90
C GLY A 83 2.68 -2.77 7.83
N ARG A 84 2.44 -1.53 8.25
CA ARG A 84 3.27 -0.81 9.25
C ARG A 84 2.75 -0.98 10.67
N GLU A 85 1.43 -0.90 10.86
CA GLU A 85 0.79 -0.92 12.17
C GLU A 85 0.68 -2.35 12.72
N VAL A 86 0.37 -3.31 11.87
CA VAL A 86 0.10 -4.71 12.23
C VAL A 86 0.80 -5.69 11.27
N PRO A 87 2.14 -5.63 11.17
CA PRO A 87 2.91 -6.36 10.16
C PRO A 87 2.82 -7.87 10.25
N ASP A 88 2.57 -8.39 11.45
CA ASP A 88 2.59 -9.82 11.76
C ASP A 88 1.22 -10.50 11.59
N LEU A 89 0.18 -9.75 11.21
CA LEU A 89 -1.10 -10.35 10.86
C LEU A 89 -0.95 -11.32 9.68
N PRO A 90 -1.75 -12.38 9.61
CA PRO A 90 -1.80 -13.26 8.45
C PRO A 90 -2.18 -12.47 7.18
N ALA A 91 -1.61 -12.85 6.03
CA ALA A 91 -1.86 -12.17 4.77
C ALA A 91 -3.31 -12.23 4.31
N ASP A 92 -4.04 -13.29 4.66
CA ASP A 92 -5.44 -13.53 4.31
C ASP A 92 -6.43 -12.55 4.95
N VAL A 93 -6.00 -11.77 5.94
CA VAL A 93 -6.79 -10.64 6.48
C VAL A 93 -7.01 -9.56 5.42
N TYR A 94 -6.12 -9.46 4.46
CA TYR A 94 -6.13 -8.40 3.44
C TYR A 94 -6.24 -8.92 2.01
N PHE A 95 -5.53 -9.99 1.69
CA PHE A 95 -5.52 -10.63 0.37
C PHE A 95 -6.53 -11.79 0.36
N ASP A 96 -7.22 -11.99 -0.75
CA ASP A 96 -8.08 -13.16 -0.87
C ASP A 96 -7.26 -14.47 -0.98
N GLN A 97 -7.96 -15.60 -0.89
CA GLN A 97 -7.30 -16.91 -0.88
C GLN A 97 -6.51 -17.18 -2.16
N ASP A 98 -7.06 -16.79 -3.32
CA ASP A 98 -6.40 -16.98 -4.62
C ASP A 98 -5.18 -16.08 -4.75
N GLU A 99 -5.29 -14.81 -4.34
CA GLU A 99 -4.16 -13.88 -4.29
C GLU A 99 -3.01 -14.43 -3.42
N CYS A 100 -3.34 -14.97 -2.24
CA CYS A 100 -2.36 -15.60 -1.36
C CYS A 100 -1.70 -16.82 -2.02
N GLN A 101 -2.48 -17.70 -2.64
CA GLN A 101 -1.96 -18.88 -3.33
C GLN A 101 -1.05 -18.52 -4.49
N VAL A 102 -1.44 -17.55 -5.31
CA VAL A 102 -0.65 -17.04 -6.43
C VAL A 102 0.68 -16.45 -5.95
N LEU A 103 0.66 -15.63 -4.89
CA LEU A 103 1.88 -15.06 -4.31
C LEU A 103 2.83 -16.16 -3.81
N ILE A 104 2.31 -17.16 -3.10
CA ILE A 104 3.10 -18.28 -2.58
C ILE A 104 3.68 -19.11 -3.74
N ALA A 105 2.87 -19.45 -4.73
CA ALA A 105 3.29 -20.22 -5.89
C ALA A 105 4.38 -19.48 -6.70
N TYR A 106 4.22 -18.17 -6.88
CA TYR A 106 5.20 -17.34 -7.58
C TYR A 106 6.54 -17.30 -6.82
N GLU A 107 6.53 -17.06 -5.50
CA GLU A 107 7.74 -17.03 -4.68
C GLU A 107 8.42 -18.42 -4.62
N ALA A 108 7.64 -19.51 -4.55
CA ALA A 108 8.19 -20.87 -4.59
C ALA A 108 8.94 -21.13 -5.92
N LYS A 109 8.35 -20.74 -7.04
CA LYS A 109 8.91 -20.96 -8.37
C LYS A 109 10.13 -20.08 -8.67
N HIS A 110 10.08 -18.81 -8.30
CA HIS A 110 11.07 -17.82 -8.74
C HIS A 110 12.09 -17.45 -7.66
N ARG A 111 11.78 -17.68 -6.37
CA ARG A 111 12.59 -17.24 -5.24
C ARG A 111 12.93 -18.36 -4.26
N LYS A 112 12.64 -19.62 -4.64
CA LYS A 112 12.96 -20.81 -3.84
C LYS A 112 12.38 -20.75 -2.42
N ARG A 113 11.16 -20.25 -2.25
CA ARG A 113 10.44 -20.38 -0.98
C ARG A 113 10.26 -21.86 -0.69
N PRO A 114 10.63 -22.36 0.51
CA PRO A 114 10.38 -23.75 0.89
C PRO A 114 8.90 -24.10 0.83
N ALA A 115 8.57 -25.32 0.40
CA ALA A 115 7.17 -25.76 0.29
C ALA A 115 6.47 -25.87 1.67
N ASP A 116 7.26 -26.09 2.71
CA ASP A 116 6.82 -26.20 4.11
C ASP A 116 6.86 -24.87 4.87
N ALA A 117 7.16 -23.75 4.16
CA ALA A 117 7.19 -22.45 4.79
C ALA A 117 5.78 -22.06 5.28
N PRO A 118 5.66 -21.47 6.49
CA PRO A 118 4.39 -21.05 7.04
C PRO A 118 3.69 -20.04 6.12
N ALA A 119 2.37 -19.86 6.26
CA ALA A 119 1.64 -18.82 5.56
C ALA A 119 2.31 -17.45 5.76
N PRO A 120 2.39 -16.62 4.72
CA PRO A 120 3.07 -15.34 4.83
C PRO A 120 2.34 -14.40 5.79
N SER A 121 3.10 -13.60 6.51
CA SER A 121 2.55 -12.45 7.23
C SER A 121 2.13 -11.36 6.24
N LEU A 122 1.31 -10.41 6.69
CA LEU A 122 0.87 -9.27 5.88
C LEU A 122 2.06 -8.47 5.32
N ARG A 123 3.08 -8.22 6.12
CA ARG A 123 4.32 -7.55 5.68
C ARG A 123 5.03 -8.35 4.58
N GLU A 124 5.13 -9.67 4.74
CA GLU A 124 5.75 -10.53 3.73
C GLU A 124 4.97 -10.50 2.43
N ALA A 125 3.64 -10.62 2.49
CA ALA A 125 2.78 -10.56 1.31
C ALA A 125 2.88 -9.21 0.60
N ILE A 126 2.89 -8.08 1.32
CA ILE A 126 3.10 -6.74 0.76
C ILE A 126 4.46 -6.67 0.02
N ARG A 127 5.50 -7.23 0.61
CA ARG A 127 6.82 -7.30 -0.04
C ARG A 127 6.83 -8.21 -1.26
N MET A 128 6.08 -9.32 -1.25
CA MET A 128 5.90 -10.18 -2.43
C MET A 128 5.21 -9.40 -3.56
N VAL A 129 4.13 -8.69 -3.26
CA VAL A 129 3.46 -7.80 -4.22
C VAL A 129 4.42 -6.73 -4.76
N ALA A 130 5.18 -6.07 -3.90
CA ALA A 130 6.15 -5.08 -4.32
C ALA A 130 7.22 -5.65 -5.25
N LYS A 131 7.66 -6.88 -5.02
CA LYS A 131 8.62 -7.57 -5.89
C LYS A 131 8.04 -7.85 -7.28
N LEU A 132 6.76 -8.15 -7.39
CA LEU A 132 6.07 -8.24 -8.68
C LEU A 132 6.12 -6.90 -9.43
N GLY A 133 6.08 -5.79 -8.71
CA GLY A 133 6.21 -4.44 -9.25
C GLY A 133 7.65 -3.93 -9.45
N GLY A 134 8.65 -4.80 -9.25
CA GLY A 134 10.06 -4.46 -9.48
C GLY A 134 10.84 -4.03 -8.22
N PHE A 135 10.28 -4.19 -7.02
CA PHE A 135 11.00 -3.92 -5.78
C PHE A 135 12.10 -4.96 -5.55
N ILE A 136 13.34 -4.49 -5.39
CA ILE A 136 14.48 -5.39 -5.21
C ILE A 136 14.60 -5.87 -3.76
N GLY A 137 14.26 -5.00 -2.79
CA GLY A 137 14.26 -5.33 -1.37
C GLY A 137 15.64 -5.47 -0.75
N ARG A 138 16.60 -4.62 -1.14
CA ARG A 138 17.91 -4.54 -0.50
C ARG A 138 17.78 -4.00 0.92
N LYS A 139 18.75 -4.25 1.78
CA LYS A 139 18.74 -3.74 3.17
C LYS A 139 18.61 -2.21 3.27
N SER A 140 19.06 -1.49 2.25
CA SER A 140 18.99 -0.03 2.15
C SER A 140 17.67 0.51 1.59
N ASP A 141 16.85 -0.31 0.96
CA ASP A 141 15.70 0.14 0.17
C ASP A 141 14.48 0.56 1.04
N GLY A 142 14.49 0.22 2.34
CA GLY A 142 13.39 0.50 3.24
C GLY A 142 12.09 -0.25 2.88
N GLU A 143 10.95 0.39 3.09
CA GLU A 143 9.64 -0.17 2.71
C GLU A 143 9.28 0.21 1.27
N PRO A 144 8.53 -0.67 0.55
CA PRO A 144 8.18 -0.44 -0.85
C PRO A 144 7.39 0.85 -1.06
N GLY A 145 7.72 1.56 -2.13
CA GLY A 145 6.99 2.76 -2.54
C GLY A 145 5.65 2.45 -3.21
N THR A 146 4.77 3.47 -3.26
CA THR A 146 3.40 3.35 -3.80
C THR A 146 3.36 2.93 -5.26
N GLU A 147 4.29 3.42 -6.09
CA GLU A 147 4.37 3.06 -7.52
C GLU A 147 4.71 1.58 -7.72
N THR A 148 5.65 1.06 -6.93
CA THR A 148 6.02 -0.36 -6.96
C THR A 148 4.86 -1.25 -6.53
N LEU A 149 4.14 -0.84 -5.48
CA LEU A 149 2.95 -1.55 -5.01
C LEU A 149 1.83 -1.52 -6.05
N TRP A 150 1.61 -0.39 -6.70
CA TRP A 150 0.66 -0.26 -7.80
C TRP A 150 0.93 -1.25 -8.93
N ARG A 151 2.16 -1.25 -9.45
CA ARG A 151 2.58 -2.18 -10.50
C ARG A 151 2.45 -3.64 -10.05
N GLY A 152 2.80 -3.91 -8.79
CA GLY A 152 2.71 -5.24 -8.20
C GLY A 152 1.28 -5.73 -8.09
N LEU A 153 0.33 -4.87 -7.67
CA LEU A 153 -1.09 -5.22 -7.62
C LEU A 153 -1.69 -5.50 -8.99
N LEU A 154 -1.33 -4.71 -10.02
CA LEU A 154 -1.76 -4.98 -11.40
C LEU A 154 -1.25 -6.34 -11.89
N CYS A 155 0.00 -6.67 -11.59
CA CYS A 155 0.59 -7.96 -11.94
C CYS A 155 -0.12 -9.10 -11.20
N LEU A 156 -0.36 -8.93 -9.89
CA LEU A 156 -1.07 -9.91 -9.07
C LEU A 156 -2.49 -10.16 -9.59
N ASP A 157 -3.24 -9.12 -9.91
CA ASP A 157 -4.61 -9.21 -10.45
C ASP A 157 -4.65 -10.04 -11.75
N GLY A 158 -3.73 -9.73 -12.68
CA GLY A 158 -3.59 -10.51 -13.91
C GLY A 158 -3.24 -11.98 -13.68
N MET A 159 -2.32 -12.24 -12.73
CA MET A 159 -1.92 -13.61 -12.38
C MET A 159 -3.06 -14.36 -11.69
N THR A 160 -3.79 -13.72 -10.79
CA THR A 160 -4.93 -14.31 -10.07
C THR A 160 -6.08 -14.61 -11.02
N THR A 161 -6.34 -13.71 -11.97
CA THR A 161 -7.32 -13.95 -13.04
C THR A 161 -6.94 -15.19 -13.86
N GLY A 162 -5.68 -15.27 -14.29
CA GLY A 162 -5.18 -16.45 -15.01
C GLY A 162 -5.26 -17.74 -14.18
N TRP A 163 -4.95 -17.66 -12.90
CA TRP A 163 -5.05 -18.77 -11.96
C TRP A 163 -6.49 -19.29 -11.85
N ARG A 164 -7.46 -18.40 -11.66
CA ARG A 164 -8.89 -18.77 -11.60
C ARG A 164 -9.37 -19.42 -12.87
N LEU A 165 -8.97 -18.89 -14.02
CA LEU A 165 -9.32 -19.49 -15.31
C LEU A 165 -8.72 -20.88 -15.50
N ALA A 166 -7.52 -21.13 -15.01
CA ALA A 166 -6.83 -22.42 -15.11
C ALA A 166 -7.35 -23.45 -14.11
N SER A 167 -7.83 -23.01 -12.94
CA SER A 167 -8.33 -23.91 -11.88
C SER A 167 -9.74 -24.42 -12.13
N GLY A 168 -10.46 -23.83 -13.11
CA GLY A 168 -11.85 -24.18 -13.45
C GLY A 168 -12.85 -23.73 -12.37
N PRO A 169 -14.15 -23.87 -12.64
CA PRO A 169 -15.17 -23.69 -11.62
C PRO A 169 -15.16 -24.85 -10.62
#